data_3261afb9b6cb67ca4e9146621b72442f
#
_entry.id   3261afb9b6cb67ca4e9146621b72442f
#
_cell.length_a   1.000
_cell.length_b   1.000
_cell.length_c   1.000
_cell.angle_alpha   90.00
_cell.angle_beta   90.00
_cell.angle_gamma   90.00
#
_symmetry.space_group_name_H-M   'P 1'
#
loop_
_entity.id
_entity.type
_entity.pdbx_description
1 polymer ?
#
loop_
_entity_poly.entity_id
_entity_poly.type
_entity_poly.pdbx_seq_one_letter_code
_entity_poly.pdbx_strand_id
1 'polypeptide(L)'
;MSTRRELISRGLAGITGLILLPPVNSFATAQNRYTREPEKKLLLRFALASDMHYGEPGTDFESNTGLMMTWLNSDHDKNHFDLVIINGDLVHDRTDLLPVVKRNYLDKLKMPYYTVPGNHDHADAALWNSVFGYADNYSREQGDIGFIMANTADTKGRYRSPDPDFLKTALDRFRDKKIVFVVLHIAPVKWLKEDPSENFPDVVKLLQAYPNVKAAFHGHDHLMDGVRYSENLPHFFDSHVGGSWGTAYHGYRVVEVAEDHTIYTYQVNASQNPVLNGDKLG
;
A
#
# COMPACT_ATOMS: atom_id res chain seq x y z
N MET A 1 7.27 -53.03 48.41
CA MET A 1 7.41 -52.55 47.05
C MET A 1 6.02 -52.60 46.43
N SER A 2 5.33 -51.50 46.53
CA SER A 2 3.95 -51.35 46.00
C SER A 2 4.06 -50.84 44.57
N THR A 3 3.44 -51.55 43.66
CA THR A 3 3.51 -51.29 42.22
C THR A 3 2.59 -50.13 41.83
N ARG A 4 3.05 -49.35 40.91
CA ARG A 4 2.47 -48.13 40.34
C ARG A 4 1.02 -48.26 39.77
N ARG A 5 0.35 -49.39 40.00
CA ARG A 5 -1.01 -49.71 39.51
C ARG A 5 -2.12 -49.54 40.53
N GLU A 6 -1.84 -49.28 41.78
CA GLU A 6 -2.88 -49.18 42.81
C GLU A 6 -3.28 -47.75 43.19
N LEU A 7 -2.75 -46.72 42.51
CA LEU A 7 -3.01 -45.30 42.82
C LEU A 7 -3.99 -44.62 41.86
N ILE A 8 -4.62 -45.36 40.94
CA ILE A 8 -5.54 -44.79 39.93
C ILE A 8 -7.03 -45.17 40.17
N SER A 9 -7.36 -45.87 41.26
CA SER A 9 -8.72 -46.34 41.45
C SER A 9 -9.50 -45.68 42.61
N ARG A 10 -9.06 -44.51 43.12
CA ARG A 10 -9.88 -43.73 44.09
C ARG A 10 -9.85 -42.27 43.77
N GLY A 11 -10.82 -41.80 42.97
CA GLY A 11 -10.98 -40.38 42.72
C GLY A 11 -11.80 -40.01 41.48
N LEU A 12 -12.87 -40.72 41.21
CA LEU A 12 -13.88 -40.25 40.24
C LEU A 12 -15.25 -40.41 40.84
N ALA A 13 -15.64 -39.46 41.66
CA ALA A 13 -17.03 -39.24 42.06
C ALA A 13 -17.36 -37.78 41.82
N GLY A 14 -18.09 -37.52 40.75
CA GLY A 14 -19.09 -36.48 40.66
C GLY A 14 -18.62 -35.05 40.49
N ILE A 15 -18.51 -34.59 39.24
CA ILE A 15 -19.10 -33.32 38.82
C ILE A 15 -19.40 -33.47 37.32
N THR A 16 -20.57 -33.86 36.95
CA THR A 16 -21.16 -33.69 35.62
C THR A 16 -21.60 -32.23 35.51
N GLY A 17 -20.64 -31.34 35.40
CA GLY A 17 -20.87 -29.99 34.91
C GLY A 17 -20.94 -30.06 33.39
N LEU A 18 -22.15 -30.01 32.85
CA LEU A 18 -22.39 -29.80 31.44
C LEU A 18 -21.84 -28.42 31.11
N ILE A 19 -20.59 -28.34 30.63
CA ILE A 19 -20.06 -27.12 30.01
C ILE A 19 -20.80 -27.03 28.68
N LEU A 20 -21.92 -26.29 28.69
CA LEU A 20 -22.52 -25.75 27.48
C LEU A 20 -21.47 -24.78 26.88
N LEU A 21 -20.63 -25.31 26.01
CA LEU A 21 -19.89 -24.46 25.09
C LEU A 21 -20.95 -23.71 24.28
N PRO A 22 -20.86 -22.37 24.20
CA PRO A 22 -21.77 -21.64 23.33
C PRO A 22 -21.59 -22.20 21.91
N PRO A 23 -22.68 -22.26 21.14
CA PRO A 23 -22.56 -22.76 19.75
C PRO A 23 -21.50 -21.97 19.05
N VAL A 24 -20.56 -22.68 18.40
CA VAL A 24 -19.50 -22.12 17.54
C VAL A 24 -20.18 -21.60 16.25
N ASN A 25 -21.12 -20.68 16.40
CA ASN A 25 -21.81 -19.97 15.33
C ASN A 25 -21.52 -18.48 15.38
N SER A 26 -20.29 -18.14 15.76
CA SER A 26 -19.82 -16.77 15.58
C SER A 26 -18.39 -16.73 15.02
N PHE A 27 -18.12 -17.58 14.02
CA PHE A 27 -17.45 -17.00 12.85
C PHE A 27 -18.52 -16.14 12.16
N ALA A 28 -19.01 -15.14 12.86
CA ALA A 28 -19.48 -13.95 12.21
C ALA A 28 -18.27 -13.54 11.38
N THR A 29 -18.30 -13.94 10.12
CA THR A 29 -17.61 -13.29 9.05
C THR A 29 -17.41 -11.85 9.48
N ALA A 30 -16.14 -11.42 9.57
CA ALA A 30 -15.78 -10.02 9.52
C ALA A 30 -16.20 -9.53 8.12
N GLN A 31 -17.50 -9.64 7.84
CA GLN A 31 -18.12 -9.09 6.66
C GLN A 31 -18.04 -7.58 6.82
N ASN A 32 -17.02 -7.03 6.17
CA ASN A 32 -17.06 -5.71 5.58
C ASN A 32 -17.84 -4.69 6.40
N ARG A 33 -17.18 -4.08 7.39
CA ARG A 33 -17.68 -2.83 7.96
C ARG A 33 -17.50 -1.64 7.02
N TYR A 34 -17.01 -1.88 5.82
CA TYR A 34 -17.03 -0.91 4.74
C TYR A 34 -18.37 -1.00 4.01
N THR A 35 -19.42 -0.52 4.66
CA THR A 35 -20.63 -0.11 3.96
C THR A 35 -20.36 1.28 3.43
N ARG A 36 -20.05 1.38 2.11
CA ARG A 36 -20.15 2.63 1.38
C ARG A 36 -21.51 3.24 1.74
N GLU A 37 -21.50 4.44 2.35
CA GLU A 37 -22.75 5.20 2.49
C GLU A 37 -23.36 5.36 1.11
N PRO A 38 -24.71 5.37 0.98
CA PRO A 38 -25.35 5.35 -0.31
C PRO A 38 -24.86 6.52 -1.16
N GLU A 39 -24.23 6.17 -2.28
CA GLU A 39 -23.91 6.96 -3.45
C GLU A 39 -23.54 8.44 -3.24
N LYS A 40 -22.49 8.73 -2.46
CA LYS A 40 -21.82 10.02 -2.63
C LYS A 40 -21.13 9.99 -3.98
N LYS A 41 -21.37 11.02 -4.79
CA LYS A 41 -20.64 11.21 -6.03
C LYS A 41 -19.16 11.37 -5.73
N LEU A 42 -18.31 10.67 -6.47
CA LEU A 42 -16.87 10.72 -6.29
C LEU A 42 -16.27 11.87 -7.11
N LEU A 43 -15.34 12.60 -6.52
CA LEU A 43 -14.46 13.53 -7.21
C LEU A 43 -13.28 12.80 -7.84
N LEU A 44 -12.83 11.72 -7.20
CA LEU A 44 -11.67 10.96 -7.62
C LEU A 44 -11.73 9.54 -7.07
N ARG A 45 -11.38 8.56 -7.89
CA ARG A 45 -11.11 7.19 -7.49
C ARG A 45 -9.81 6.70 -8.12
N PHE A 46 -8.87 6.27 -7.29
CA PHE A 46 -7.59 5.77 -7.79
C PHE A 46 -7.12 4.55 -7.01
N ALA A 47 -6.18 3.80 -7.60
CA ALA A 47 -5.54 2.69 -6.94
C ALA A 47 -4.04 2.93 -6.75
N LEU A 48 -3.47 2.30 -5.70
CA LEU A 48 -2.04 2.20 -5.49
C LEU A 48 -1.67 0.72 -5.40
N ALA A 49 -0.67 0.33 -6.17
CA ALA A 49 -0.03 -0.96 -6.09
C ALA A 49 1.49 -0.74 -5.96
N SER A 50 2.21 -1.65 -5.31
CA SER A 50 3.64 -1.51 -5.08
C SER A 50 4.35 -2.86 -5.09
N ASP A 51 5.66 -2.83 -5.08
CA ASP A 51 6.48 -4.01 -4.81
C ASP A 51 6.17 -5.17 -5.78
N MET A 52 6.30 -4.91 -7.07
CA MET A 52 6.12 -5.91 -8.12
C MET A 52 7.28 -6.91 -8.14
N HIS A 53 8.48 -6.47 -7.78
CA HIS A 53 9.71 -7.26 -7.79
C HIS A 53 9.86 -8.12 -9.06
N TYR A 54 9.53 -7.52 -10.21
CA TYR A 54 9.61 -8.21 -11.49
C TYR A 54 11.04 -8.65 -11.76
N GLY A 55 11.24 -9.95 -11.98
CA GLY A 55 12.55 -10.54 -12.18
C GLY A 55 13.20 -11.11 -10.92
N GLU A 56 12.51 -11.16 -9.78
CA GLU A 56 13.04 -11.81 -8.58
C GLU A 56 13.19 -13.32 -8.79
N PRO A 57 14.41 -13.88 -8.62
CA PRO A 57 14.64 -15.31 -8.79
C PRO A 57 13.81 -16.18 -7.84
N GLY A 58 13.19 -17.22 -8.36
CA GLY A 58 12.43 -18.18 -7.54
C GLY A 58 11.00 -17.75 -7.22
N THR A 59 10.52 -16.66 -7.80
CA THR A 59 9.12 -16.23 -7.70
C THR A 59 8.41 -16.31 -9.05
N ASP A 60 7.07 -16.32 -9.00
CA ASP A 60 6.22 -16.28 -10.21
C ASP A 60 5.94 -14.82 -10.63
N PHE A 61 6.98 -14.00 -10.70
CA PHE A 61 6.86 -12.55 -10.91
C PHE A 61 6.05 -12.17 -12.15
N GLU A 62 6.17 -12.91 -13.26
CA GLU A 62 5.37 -12.65 -14.47
C GLU A 62 3.89 -12.86 -14.23
N SER A 63 3.55 -13.97 -13.55
CA SER A 63 2.17 -14.33 -13.21
C SER A 63 1.57 -13.33 -12.23
N ASN A 64 2.31 -12.99 -11.17
CA ASN A 64 1.85 -12.04 -10.16
C ASN A 64 1.59 -10.66 -10.76
N THR A 65 2.54 -10.16 -11.56
CA THR A 65 2.39 -8.88 -12.26
C THR A 65 1.21 -8.90 -13.24
N GLY A 66 1.09 -9.95 -14.05
CA GLY A 66 0.00 -10.11 -15.02
C GLY A 66 -1.37 -10.21 -14.34
N LEU A 67 -1.47 -10.94 -13.23
CA LEU A 67 -2.68 -11.05 -12.43
C LEU A 67 -3.09 -9.69 -11.87
N MET A 68 -2.15 -8.92 -11.31
CA MET A 68 -2.42 -7.59 -10.80
C MET A 68 -2.96 -6.64 -11.87
N MET A 69 -2.35 -6.62 -13.06
CA MET A 69 -2.86 -5.78 -14.18
C MET A 69 -4.29 -6.22 -14.59
N THR A 70 -4.55 -7.52 -14.57
CA THR A 70 -5.88 -8.06 -14.86
C THR A 70 -6.91 -7.60 -13.82
N TRP A 71 -6.56 -7.63 -12.53
CA TRP A 71 -7.44 -7.19 -11.45
C TRP A 71 -7.71 -5.68 -11.51
N LEU A 72 -6.68 -4.86 -11.71
CA LEU A 72 -6.83 -3.40 -11.85
C LEU A 72 -7.72 -3.04 -13.04
N ASN A 73 -7.52 -3.68 -14.19
CA ASN A 73 -8.37 -3.48 -15.37
C ASN A 73 -9.81 -3.94 -15.15
N SER A 74 -10.01 -5.09 -14.48
CA SER A 74 -11.35 -5.62 -14.17
C SER A 74 -12.10 -4.75 -13.16
N ASP A 75 -11.39 -4.18 -12.17
CA ASP A 75 -11.98 -3.24 -11.21
C ASP A 75 -12.32 -1.91 -11.90
N HIS A 76 -11.43 -1.40 -12.77
CA HIS A 76 -11.70 -0.23 -13.59
C HIS A 76 -12.95 -0.39 -14.47
N ASP A 77 -13.12 -1.55 -15.12
CA ASP A 77 -14.29 -1.81 -15.94
C ASP A 77 -15.61 -1.76 -15.15
N LYS A 78 -15.57 -2.08 -13.86
CA LYS A 78 -16.74 -2.07 -12.98
C LYS A 78 -16.98 -0.74 -12.29
N ASN A 79 -15.90 -0.12 -11.83
CA ASN A 79 -15.92 0.99 -10.87
C ASN A 79 -14.95 2.11 -11.26
N HIS A 80 -14.67 2.34 -12.49
CA HIS A 80 -13.79 3.37 -13.05
C HIS A 80 -12.71 3.91 -12.10
N PHE A 81 -11.45 3.75 -12.44
CA PHE A 81 -10.33 4.47 -11.83
C PHE A 81 -9.96 5.67 -12.68
N ASP A 82 -9.75 6.82 -12.08
CA ASP A 82 -9.21 8.01 -12.75
C ASP A 82 -7.72 7.83 -13.05
N LEU A 83 -7.00 7.12 -12.16
CA LEU A 83 -5.59 6.79 -12.33
C LEU A 83 -5.16 5.62 -11.44
N VAL A 84 -3.99 5.07 -11.72
CA VAL A 84 -3.28 4.11 -10.87
C VAL A 84 -1.88 4.64 -10.56
N ILE A 85 -1.40 4.43 -9.35
CA ILE A 85 -0.02 4.72 -8.95
C ILE A 85 0.69 3.39 -8.65
N ILE A 86 1.85 3.18 -9.24
CA ILE A 86 2.75 2.07 -8.92
C ILE A 86 3.86 2.63 -8.04
N ASN A 87 3.80 2.30 -6.77
CA ASN A 87 4.58 2.93 -5.72
C ASN A 87 5.89 2.18 -5.42
N GLY A 88 6.75 2.08 -6.41
CA GLY A 88 8.12 1.58 -6.26
C GLY A 88 8.30 0.07 -6.35
N ASP A 89 9.55 -0.34 -6.41
CA ASP A 89 10.02 -1.71 -6.56
C ASP A 89 9.33 -2.45 -7.72
N LEU A 90 9.35 -1.78 -8.89
CA LEU A 90 8.79 -2.33 -10.12
C LEU A 90 9.58 -3.56 -10.58
N VAL A 91 10.90 -3.52 -10.41
CA VAL A 91 11.83 -4.60 -10.75
C VAL A 91 12.65 -5.03 -9.52
N HIS A 92 13.29 -6.19 -9.61
CA HIS A 92 14.17 -6.69 -8.55
C HIS A 92 15.62 -6.60 -8.98
N ASP A 93 16.30 -5.49 -8.63
CA ASP A 93 17.71 -5.19 -8.88
C ASP A 93 18.14 -5.23 -10.37
N ARG A 94 17.17 -5.11 -11.29
CA ARG A 94 17.37 -5.26 -12.74
C ARG A 94 16.78 -4.09 -13.52
N THR A 95 17.54 -2.98 -13.57
CA THR A 95 17.12 -1.75 -14.29
C THR A 95 16.78 -1.98 -15.77
N ASP A 96 17.40 -2.96 -16.40
CA ASP A 96 17.14 -3.35 -17.80
C ASP A 96 15.72 -3.93 -18.00
N LEU A 97 15.06 -4.36 -16.93
CA LEU A 97 13.68 -4.84 -16.95
C LEU A 97 12.62 -3.72 -16.83
N LEU A 98 12.99 -2.50 -16.44
CA LEU A 98 12.04 -1.37 -16.35
C LEU A 98 11.28 -1.12 -17.67
N PRO A 99 11.94 -1.04 -18.85
CA PRO A 99 11.24 -0.91 -20.13
C PRO A 99 10.37 -2.13 -20.48
N VAL A 100 10.73 -3.33 -19.98
CA VAL A 100 9.95 -4.56 -20.17
C VAL A 100 8.66 -4.50 -19.37
N VAL A 101 8.76 -4.18 -18.08
CA VAL A 101 7.61 -3.99 -17.19
C VAL A 101 6.67 -2.93 -17.75
N LYS A 102 7.21 -1.76 -18.14
CA LYS A 102 6.40 -0.71 -18.73
C LYS A 102 5.62 -1.22 -19.94
N ARG A 103 6.31 -1.72 -20.97
CA ARG A 103 5.68 -2.10 -22.24
C ARG A 103 4.74 -3.28 -22.12
N ASN A 104 5.13 -4.31 -21.34
CA ASN A 104 4.41 -5.58 -21.31
C ASN A 104 3.25 -5.59 -20.31
N TYR A 105 3.28 -4.70 -19.29
CA TYR A 105 2.31 -4.70 -18.21
C TYR A 105 1.67 -3.31 -18.01
N LEU A 106 2.43 -2.28 -17.68
CA LEU A 106 1.85 -0.99 -17.32
C LEU A 106 1.13 -0.31 -18.49
N ASP A 107 1.69 -0.38 -19.69
CA ASP A 107 1.05 0.15 -20.91
C ASP A 107 -0.19 -0.66 -21.34
N LYS A 108 -0.55 -1.74 -20.61
CA LYS A 108 -1.81 -2.49 -20.79
C LYS A 108 -2.92 -2.07 -19.82
N LEU A 109 -2.61 -1.18 -18.88
CA LEU A 109 -3.63 -0.58 -18.03
C LEU A 109 -4.58 0.27 -18.89
N LYS A 110 -5.86 0.18 -18.59
CA LYS A 110 -6.94 0.89 -19.32
C LYS A 110 -7.11 2.34 -18.86
N MET A 111 -6.45 2.72 -17.78
CA MET A 111 -6.48 4.05 -17.18
C MET A 111 -5.07 4.64 -17.13
N PRO A 112 -4.92 5.96 -16.97
CA PRO A 112 -3.62 6.58 -16.74
C PRO A 112 -2.91 5.98 -15.54
N TYR A 113 -1.60 5.78 -15.66
CA TYR A 113 -0.78 5.34 -14.52
C TYR A 113 0.42 6.25 -14.29
N TYR A 114 0.93 6.24 -13.06
CA TYR A 114 2.10 6.99 -12.60
C TYR A 114 2.95 6.10 -11.73
N THR A 115 4.26 6.30 -11.75
CA THR A 115 5.20 5.45 -11.02
C THR A 115 6.09 6.28 -10.11
N VAL A 116 6.49 5.70 -8.98
CA VAL A 116 7.49 6.23 -8.06
C VAL A 116 8.62 5.20 -7.99
N PRO A 117 9.91 5.58 -8.00
CA PRO A 117 10.97 4.59 -7.84
C PRO A 117 11.04 4.05 -6.41
N GLY A 118 11.33 2.74 -6.31
CA GLY A 118 11.68 2.07 -5.06
C GLY A 118 13.17 1.76 -4.97
N ASN A 119 13.57 1.11 -3.90
CA ASN A 119 15.00 0.82 -3.67
C ASN A 119 15.55 -0.32 -4.57
N HIS A 120 14.72 -1.26 -5.00
CA HIS A 120 15.12 -2.31 -5.94
C HIS A 120 15.08 -1.88 -7.42
N ASP A 121 14.59 -0.70 -7.71
CA ASP A 121 14.59 -0.19 -9.09
C ASP A 121 15.97 0.31 -9.55
N HIS A 122 16.86 0.69 -8.63
CA HIS A 122 18.23 1.14 -8.87
C HIS A 122 18.39 2.20 -9.99
N ALA A 123 17.31 2.90 -10.34
CA ALA A 123 17.30 3.85 -11.44
C ALA A 123 17.74 5.23 -10.99
N ASP A 124 18.60 5.87 -11.79
CA ASP A 124 18.83 7.30 -11.65
C ASP A 124 17.70 8.10 -12.35
N ALA A 125 17.67 9.41 -12.08
CA ALA A 125 16.66 10.30 -12.65
C ALA A 125 16.65 10.31 -14.18
N ALA A 126 17.80 10.14 -14.84
CA ALA A 126 17.90 10.13 -16.30
C ALA A 126 17.29 8.86 -16.88
N LEU A 127 17.64 7.70 -16.33
CA LEU A 127 17.04 6.42 -16.71
C LEU A 127 15.54 6.43 -16.46
N TRP A 128 15.09 6.86 -15.26
CA TRP A 128 13.68 6.94 -14.93
C TRP A 128 12.90 7.78 -15.92
N ASN A 129 13.42 8.98 -16.21
CA ASN A 129 12.81 9.86 -17.21
C ASN A 129 12.79 9.25 -18.61
N SER A 130 13.85 8.54 -19.01
CA SER A 130 13.90 7.90 -20.32
C SER A 130 12.86 6.79 -20.49
N VAL A 131 12.52 6.08 -19.39
CA VAL A 131 11.53 5.00 -19.41
C VAL A 131 10.11 5.54 -19.27
N PHE A 132 9.86 6.41 -18.29
CA PHE A 132 8.50 6.82 -17.91
C PHE A 132 8.09 8.19 -18.47
N GLY A 133 9.03 9.02 -18.92
CA GLY A 133 8.75 10.33 -19.52
C GLY A 133 8.60 11.47 -18.51
N TYR A 134 8.93 11.23 -17.24
CA TYR A 134 8.91 12.23 -16.16
C TYR A 134 10.01 11.96 -15.13
N ALA A 135 10.32 12.98 -14.31
CA ALA A 135 11.33 12.87 -13.27
C ALA A 135 10.97 11.83 -12.18
N ASP A 136 11.97 11.43 -11.41
CA ASP A 136 11.81 10.56 -10.23
C ASP A 136 11.21 11.28 -9.00
N ASN A 137 11.20 12.62 -9.04
CA ASN A 137 10.48 13.50 -8.11
C ASN A 137 9.59 14.42 -8.93
N TYR A 138 8.29 14.34 -8.75
CA TYR A 138 7.34 15.17 -9.48
C TYR A 138 6.03 15.36 -8.72
N SER A 139 5.27 16.36 -9.13
CA SER A 139 3.94 16.60 -8.60
C SER A 139 2.93 16.78 -9.73
N ARG A 140 1.70 16.39 -9.47
CA ARG A 140 0.58 16.55 -10.39
C ARG A 140 -0.68 16.92 -9.63
N GLU A 141 -1.69 17.36 -10.35
CA GLU A 141 -2.97 17.73 -9.77
C GLU A 141 -4.14 17.23 -10.61
N GLN A 142 -5.26 17.03 -9.94
CA GLN A 142 -6.54 16.74 -10.56
C GLN A 142 -7.63 17.49 -9.78
N GLY A 143 -8.19 18.55 -10.38
CA GLY A 143 -9.11 19.46 -9.67
C GLY A 143 -8.47 20.04 -8.39
N ASP A 144 -9.15 19.89 -7.27
CA ASP A 144 -8.69 20.37 -5.95
C ASP A 144 -7.76 19.39 -5.21
N ILE A 145 -7.27 18.37 -5.89
CA ILE A 145 -6.43 17.33 -5.30
C ILE A 145 -5.03 17.40 -5.90
N GLY A 146 -4.02 17.49 -5.04
CA GLY A 146 -2.60 17.43 -5.38
C GLY A 146 -1.99 16.07 -5.05
N PHE A 147 -1.05 15.62 -5.89
CA PHE A 147 -0.23 14.45 -5.66
C PHE A 147 1.24 14.85 -5.70
N ILE A 148 2.00 14.43 -4.70
CA ILE A 148 3.45 14.64 -4.60
C ILE A 148 4.09 13.26 -4.58
N MET A 149 4.88 12.94 -5.60
CA MET A 149 5.63 11.70 -5.75
C MET A 149 7.10 12.00 -5.56
N ALA A 150 7.74 11.36 -4.57
CA ALA A 150 9.14 11.60 -4.28
C ALA A 150 9.93 10.30 -4.07
N ASN A 151 11.12 10.28 -4.66
CA ASN A 151 12.06 9.17 -4.55
C ASN A 151 12.68 9.10 -3.15
N THR A 152 12.79 7.90 -2.61
CA THR A 152 13.29 7.57 -1.27
C THR A 152 14.50 6.65 -1.26
N ALA A 153 15.12 6.40 -2.44
CA ALA A 153 16.28 5.53 -2.56
C ALA A 153 17.31 6.08 -3.55
N ASP A 154 18.55 5.66 -3.41
CA ASP A 154 19.60 5.93 -4.40
C ASP A 154 19.77 4.76 -5.38
N THR A 155 20.63 4.95 -6.38
CA THR A 155 20.91 3.95 -7.42
C THR A 155 21.59 2.67 -6.92
N LYS A 156 21.93 2.60 -5.65
CA LYS A 156 22.48 1.40 -4.97
C LYS A 156 21.46 0.76 -4.04
N GLY A 157 20.20 1.18 -4.11
CA GLY A 157 19.15 0.69 -3.24
C GLY A 157 19.24 1.16 -1.78
N ARG A 158 20.09 2.15 -1.49
CA ARG A 158 20.19 2.67 -0.12
C ARG A 158 19.07 3.68 0.12
N TYR A 159 18.45 3.57 1.27
CA TYR A 159 17.37 4.47 1.70
C TYR A 159 17.91 5.87 1.93
N ARG A 160 17.14 6.86 1.51
CA ARG A 160 17.45 8.28 1.70
C ARG A 160 16.19 9.06 2.02
N SER A 161 16.39 10.19 2.68
CA SER A 161 15.34 11.18 2.79
C SER A 161 14.85 11.57 1.39
N PRO A 162 13.55 11.66 1.15
CA PRO A 162 13.06 12.38 -0.02
C PRO A 162 13.59 13.81 0.00
N ASP A 163 13.77 14.39 -1.18
CA ASP A 163 14.32 15.75 -1.34
C ASP A 163 13.42 16.78 -0.62
N PRO A 164 13.90 17.43 0.47
CA PRO A 164 13.08 18.33 1.25
C PRO A 164 12.76 19.64 0.50
N ASP A 165 13.64 20.10 -0.39
CA ASP A 165 13.43 21.32 -1.18
C ASP A 165 12.35 21.07 -2.25
N PHE A 166 12.38 19.91 -2.90
CA PHE A 166 11.32 19.48 -3.79
C PHE A 166 9.99 19.36 -3.05
N LEU A 167 9.97 18.63 -1.92
CA LEU A 167 8.75 18.47 -1.12
C LEU A 167 8.16 19.83 -0.72
N LYS A 168 9.00 20.73 -0.20
CA LYS A 168 8.56 22.06 0.20
C LYS A 168 7.99 22.85 -0.98
N THR A 169 8.67 22.83 -2.12
CA THR A 169 8.21 23.52 -3.33
C THR A 169 6.87 22.99 -3.81
N ALA A 170 6.70 21.66 -3.82
CA ALA A 170 5.46 21.02 -4.23
C ALA A 170 4.30 21.28 -3.25
N LEU A 171 4.59 21.24 -1.96
CA LEU A 171 3.61 21.56 -0.89
C LEU A 171 3.18 23.04 -0.97
N ASP A 172 4.11 23.98 -1.17
CA ASP A 172 3.80 25.39 -1.35
C ASP A 172 2.94 25.62 -2.61
N ARG A 173 3.25 24.94 -3.71
CA ARG A 173 2.44 24.97 -4.94
C ARG A 173 1.00 24.51 -4.68
N PHE A 174 0.81 23.53 -3.82
CA PHE A 174 -0.50 22.92 -3.53
C PHE A 174 -1.16 23.50 -2.27
N ARG A 175 -0.69 24.62 -1.76
CA ARG A 175 -1.19 25.21 -0.51
C ARG A 175 -2.70 25.46 -0.53
N ASP A 176 -3.24 25.84 -1.68
CA ASP A 176 -4.66 26.17 -1.85
C ASP A 176 -5.52 24.95 -2.26
N LYS A 177 -4.91 23.77 -2.47
CA LYS A 177 -5.65 22.54 -2.74
C LYS A 177 -6.37 22.08 -1.47
N LYS A 178 -7.51 21.42 -1.66
CA LYS A 178 -8.29 20.85 -0.54
C LYS A 178 -7.64 19.61 0.05
N ILE A 179 -7.02 18.80 -0.80
CA ILE A 179 -6.38 17.54 -0.46
C ILE A 179 -5.03 17.47 -1.14
N VAL A 180 -4.02 17.06 -0.40
CA VAL A 180 -2.73 16.64 -0.94
C VAL A 180 -2.41 15.24 -0.46
N PHE A 181 -2.09 14.36 -1.40
CA PHE A 181 -1.57 13.04 -1.16
C PHE A 181 -0.07 13.02 -1.43
N VAL A 182 0.69 12.37 -0.56
CA VAL A 182 2.14 12.19 -0.70
C VAL A 182 2.42 10.71 -0.91
N VAL A 183 3.19 10.37 -1.94
CA VAL A 183 3.53 9.00 -2.30
C VAL A 183 5.04 8.83 -2.21
N LEU A 184 5.45 8.02 -1.27
CA LEU A 184 6.85 7.72 -0.95
C LEU A 184 6.97 6.20 -0.85
N HIS A 185 7.81 5.58 -1.64
CA HIS A 185 7.95 4.13 -1.55
C HIS A 185 8.34 3.70 -0.13
N ILE A 186 9.40 4.27 0.42
CA ILE A 186 9.84 4.01 1.79
C ILE A 186 9.28 5.06 2.72
N ALA A 187 8.67 4.63 3.83
CA ALA A 187 8.11 5.52 4.82
C ALA A 187 9.18 6.36 5.54
N PRO A 188 8.91 7.64 5.87
CA PRO A 188 9.86 8.48 6.59
C PRO A 188 9.92 8.19 8.10
N VAL A 189 9.18 7.19 8.56
CA VAL A 189 9.14 6.72 9.95
C VAL A 189 9.34 5.23 9.99
N LYS A 190 10.25 4.77 10.83
CA LYS A 190 10.49 3.36 11.07
C LYS A 190 9.52 2.83 12.11
N TRP A 191 8.57 2.00 11.69
CA TRP A 191 7.62 1.34 12.60
C TRP A 191 8.02 -0.09 12.96
N LEU A 192 8.69 -0.80 12.06
CA LEU A 192 9.18 -2.15 12.33
C LEU A 192 10.61 -2.09 12.82
N LYS A 193 10.92 -2.82 13.89
CA LYS A 193 12.25 -2.81 14.51
C LYS A 193 13.32 -3.38 13.58
N GLU A 194 12.95 -4.38 12.83
CA GLU A 194 13.81 -5.14 11.90
C GLU A 194 13.97 -4.44 10.55
N ASP A 195 13.11 -3.48 10.24
CA ASP A 195 13.20 -2.70 9.02
C ASP A 195 14.52 -1.92 9.01
N PRO A 196 15.34 -2.00 7.94
CA PRO A 196 16.57 -1.24 7.81
C PRO A 196 16.34 0.25 7.52
N SER A 197 15.09 0.70 7.30
CA SER A 197 14.76 2.11 7.05
C SER A 197 15.23 3.03 8.17
N GLU A 198 15.41 4.30 7.83
CA GLU A 198 15.80 5.35 8.75
C GLU A 198 14.60 6.26 9.06
N ASN A 199 14.68 6.96 10.21
CA ASN A 199 13.71 8.00 10.54
C ASN A 199 14.14 9.33 9.93
N PHE A 200 13.21 10.00 9.25
CA PHE A 200 13.38 11.34 8.71
C PHE A 200 12.39 12.33 9.36
N PRO A 201 12.61 12.71 10.64
CA PRO A 201 11.65 13.51 11.40
C PRO A 201 11.38 14.88 10.79
N ASP A 202 12.33 15.45 10.06
CA ASP A 202 12.13 16.74 9.41
C ASP A 202 11.19 16.65 8.22
N VAL A 203 11.19 15.51 7.51
CA VAL A 203 10.18 15.22 6.47
C VAL A 203 8.80 15.13 7.10
N VAL A 204 8.66 14.39 8.19
CA VAL A 204 7.37 14.26 8.90
C VAL A 204 6.86 15.62 9.34
N LYS A 205 7.69 16.44 9.98
CA LYS A 205 7.34 17.82 10.40
C LYS A 205 6.95 18.68 9.21
N LEU A 206 7.67 18.55 8.08
CA LEU A 206 7.35 19.31 6.87
C LEU A 206 5.96 18.94 6.35
N LEU A 207 5.62 17.66 6.25
CA LEU A 207 4.31 17.21 5.80
C LEU A 207 3.19 17.68 6.75
N GLN A 208 3.40 17.59 8.05
CA GLN A 208 2.44 18.01 9.08
C GLN A 208 2.20 19.52 9.11
N ALA A 209 3.15 20.33 8.62
CA ALA A 209 2.99 21.78 8.55
C ALA A 209 1.94 22.23 7.52
N TYR A 210 1.45 21.32 6.67
CA TYR A 210 0.44 21.59 5.66
C TYR A 210 -0.85 20.82 5.98
N PRO A 211 -1.88 21.48 6.51
CA PRO A 211 -3.10 20.81 7.00
C PRO A 211 -3.93 20.13 5.91
N ASN A 212 -3.66 20.45 4.65
CA ASN A 212 -4.27 19.84 3.48
C ASN A 212 -3.54 18.55 3.02
N VAL A 213 -2.39 18.20 3.60
CA VAL A 213 -1.81 16.86 3.46
C VAL A 213 -2.67 15.88 4.26
N LYS A 214 -3.41 15.02 3.56
CA LYS A 214 -4.41 14.14 4.17
C LYS A 214 -3.92 12.73 4.39
N ALA A 215 -2.97 12.26 3.57
CA ALA A 215 -2.36 10.95 3.73
C ALA A 215 -1.01 10.87 3.04
N ALA A 216 -0.14 10.00 3.55
CA ALA A 216 1.03 9.48 2.86
C ALA A 216 0.83 8.00 2.54
N PHE A 217 1.31 7.54 1.37
CA PHE A 217 1.19 6.17 0.90
C PHE A 217 2.57 5.56 0.68
N HIS A 218 2.72 4.28 1.07
CA HIS A 218 3.99 3.57 1.10
C HIS A 218 3.84 2.15 0.55
N GLY A 219 4.88 1.67 -0.13
CA GLY A 219 5.16 0.27 -0.39
C GLY A 219 6.22 -0.25 0.58
N HIS A 220 7.22 -0.97 0.08
CA HIS A 220 8.41 -1.44 0.76
C HIS A 220 8.17 -2.43 1.91
N ASP A 221 7.32 -2.11 2.84
CA ASP A 221 6.97 -2.97 3.98
C ASP A 221 5.89 -3.99 3.59
N HIS A 222 6.27 -5.05 2.86
CA HIS A 222 5.34 -6.07 2.35
C HIS A 222 4.48 -6.73 3.43
N LEU A 223 4.89 -6.69 4.70
CA LEU A 223 4.11 -7.23 5.83
C LEU A 223 3.01 -6.28 6.30
N MET A 224 2.95 -5.06 5.74
CA MET A 224 1.99 -4.04 6.14
C MET A 224 1.00 -3.73 5.03
N ASP A 225 -0.29 -3.72 5.39
CA ASP A 225 -1.40 -3.43 4.50
C ASP A 225 -2.43 -2.46 5.11
N GLY A 226 -2.13 -1.94 6.30
CA GLY A 226 -2.99 -1.07 7.09
C GLY A 226 -2.50 0.37 7.17
N VAL A 227 -2.83 1.03 8.27
CA VAL A 227 -2.47 2.41 8.57
C VAL A 227 -1.57 2.51 9.80
N ARG A 228 -0.65 3.45 9.77
CA ARG A 228 0.12 3.94 10.93
C ARG A 228 -0.03 5.45 11.00
N TYR A 229 0.23 6.03 12.15
CA TYR A 229 0.11 7.46 12.34
C TYR A 229 1.42 8.05 12.86
N SER A 230 1.88 9.13 12.24
CA SER A 230 2.83 10.05 12.84
C SER A 230 2.05 11.27 13.32
N GLU A 231 1.77 11.34 14.62
CA GLU A 231 0.79 12.25 15.20
C GLU A 231 -0.57 12.16 14.51
N ASN A 232 -0.98 13.17 13.72
CA ASN A 232 -2.27 13.21 13.03
C ASN A 232 -2.19 12.83 11.54
N LEU A 233 -0.99 12.59 11.00
CA LEU A 233 -0.82 12.21 9.60
C LEU A 233 -0.93 10.69 9.45
N PRO A 234 -1.92 10.19 8.71
CA PRO A 234 -2.02 8.77 8.40
C PRO A 234 -1.02 8.38 7.30
N HIS A 235 -0.37 7.26 7.50
CA HIS A 235 0.53 6.58 6.58
C HIS A 235 -0.07 5.23 6.22
N PHE A 236 -0.46 5.06 4.97
CA PHE A 236 -1.05 3.83 4.46
C PHE A 236 -0.01 3.01 3.72
N PHE A 237 -0.08 1.70 3.91
CA PHE A 237 0.77 0.71 3.27
C PHE A 237 -0.03 -0.09 2.27
N ASP A 238 0.57 -0.36 1.10
CA ASP A 238 -0.16 -0.86 -0.08
C ASP A 238 -0.11 -2.39 -0.21
N SER A 239 0.45 -3.13 0.79
CA SER A 239 0.76 -4.56 0.64
C SER A 239 1.84 -4.74 -0.46
N HIS A 240 1.74 -5.80 -1.26
CA HIS A 240 2.70 -6.06 -2.34
C HIS A 240 2.02 -6.79 -3.53
N VAL A 241 2.60 -6.63 -4.71
CA VAL A 241 2.18 -7.33 -5.94
C VAL A 241 2.99 -8.60 -6.16
N GLY A 242 4.27 -8.58 -5.83
CA GLY A 242 5.23 -9.67 -6.00
C GLY A 242 6.16 -9.81 -4.80
N GLY A 243 7.33 -10.38 -5.03
CA GLY A 243 8.29 -10.65 -3.97
C GLY A 243 8.07 -12.00 -3.31
N SER A 244 9.12 -12.50 -2.65
CA SER A 244 9.13 -13.80 -1.97
C SER A 244 8.69 -13.74 -0.51
N TRP A 245 8.32 -12.55 0.00
CA TRP A 245 7.91 -12.30 1.39
C TRP A 245 6.75 -11.31 1.43
N GLY A 246 6.05 -11.24 2.56
CA GLY A 246 5.02 -10.23 2.79
C GLY A 246 3.73 -10.79 3.39
N THR A 247 2.63 -10.11 3.13
CA THR A 247 1.29 -10.57 3.48
C THR A 247 0.95 -11.89 2.77
N ALA A 248 -0.01 -12.64 3.30
CA ALA A 248 -0.42 -13.92 2.71
C ALA A 248 -1.19 -13.77 1.38
N TYR A 249 -1.34 -12.56 0.88
CA TYR A 249 -2.05 -12.25 -0.36
C TYR A 249 -1.34 -11.14 -1.12
N HIS A 250 -1.57 -11.07 -2.44
CA HIS A 250 -1.16 -9.98 -3.30
C HIS A 250 -2.34 -9.02 -3.47
N GLY A 251 -2.07 -7.72 -3.39
CA GLY A 251 -3.15 -6.75 -3.39
C GLY A 251 -2.77 -5.36 -3.86
N TYR A 252 -3.77 -4.50 -3.84
CA TYR A 252 -3.64 -3.07 -4.10
C TYR A 252 -4.60 -2.28 -3.22
N ARG A 253 -4.24 -1.05 -2.94
CA ARG A 253 -5.09 -0.12 -2.18
C ARG A 253 -5.96 0.69 -3.14
N VAL A 254 -7.21 0.90 -2.75
CA VAL A 254 -8.13 1.83 -3.43
C VAL A 254 -8.34 3.04 -2.53
N VAL A 255 -8.40 4.21 -3.16
CA VAL A 255 -8.74 5.48 -2.50
C VAL A 255 -9.87 6.14 -3.27
N GLU A 256 -10.90 6.54 -2.56
CA GLU A 256 -12.07 7.24 -3.07
C GLU A 256 -12.22 8.58 -2.34
N VAL A 257 -12.34 9.66 -3.11
CA VAL A 257 -12.58 11.00 -2.58
C VAL A 257 -13.98 11.43 -3.00
N ALA A 258 -14.87 11.66 -2.03
CA ALA A 258 -16.23 12.12 -2.26
C ALA A 258 -16.31 13.65 -2.49
N GLU A 259 -17.43 14.14 -3.01
CA GLU A 259 -17.66 15.58 -3.26
C GLU A 259 -17.54 16.45 -2.00
N ASP A 260 -17.80 15.90 -0.82
CA ASP A 260 -17.61 16.57 0.47
C ASP A 260 -16.18 16.46 1.01
N HIS A 261 -15.24 15.99 0.19
CA HIS A 261 -13.83 15.73 0.51
C HIS A 261 -13.60 14.63 1.55
N THR A 262 -14.62 13.85 1.90
CA THR A 262 -14.40 12.62 2.69
C THR A 262 -13.59 11.63 1.88
N ILE A 263 -12.59 11.04 2.51
CA ILE A 263 -11.68 10.07 1.91
C ILE A 263 -12.00 8.69 2.47
N TYR A 264 -12.20 7.73 1.59
CA TYR A 264 -12.33 6.31 1.91
C TYR A 264 -11.16 5.58 1.29
N THR A 265 -10.56 4.67 2.03
CA THR A 265 -9.50 3.82 1.50
C THR A 265 -9.62 2.40 2.03
N TYR A 266 -9.27 1.44 1.20
CA TYR A 266 -9.34 0.03 1.54
C TYR A 266 -8.38 -0.79 0.68
N GLN A 267 -7.98 -1.93 1.21
CA GLN A 267 -7.13 -2.90 0.52
C GLN A 267 -8.00 -3.90 -0.24
N VAL A 268 -7.57 -4.25 -1.44
CA VAL A 268 -8.18 -5.30 -2.26
C VAL A 268 -7.22 -6.49 -2.33
N ASN A 269 -7.70 -7.65 -1.91
CA ASN A 269 -7.00 -8.91 -2.15
C ASN A 269 -7.27 -9.37 -3.58
N ALA A 270 -6.27 -9.25 -4.46
CA ALA A 270 -6.40 -9.60 -5.87
C ALA A 270 -6.58 -11.11 -6.11
N SER A 271 -6.26 -11.98 -5.15
CA SER A 271 -6.44 -13.42 -5.31
C SER A 271 -7.86 -13.90 -5.01
N GLN A 272 -8.63 -13.18 -4.15
CA GLN A 272 -9.95 -13.63 -3.68
C GLN A 272 -11.04 -12.53 -3.69
N ASN A 273 -10.67 -11.29 -3.98
CA ASN A 273 -11.58 -10.14 -4.01
C ASN A 273 -12.44 -9.88 -2.74
N PRO A 274 -11.95 -10.00 -1.51
CA PRO A 274 -12.55 -9.28 -0.42
C PRO A 274 -11.85 -7.93 -0.24
N VAL A 275 -12.63 -6.91 0.10
CA VAL A 275 -12.10 -5.66 0.64
C VAL A 275 -11.53 -5.92 2.03
N LEU A 276 -10.33 -5.42 2.30
CA LEU A 276 -9.63 -5.56 3.58
C LEU A 276 -9.23 -4.17 4.10
N ASN A 277 -9.08 -4.06 5.43
CA ASN A 277 -8.50 -2.88 6.09
C ASN A 277 -9.03 -1.55 5.56
N GLY A 278 -10.36 -1.38 5.58
CA GLY A 278 -11.01 -0.16 5.13
C GLY A 278 -10.98 0.94 6.20
N ASP A 279 -10.59 2.15 5.80
CA ASP A 279 -10.52 3.35 6.64
C ASP A 279 -11.28 4.52 6.01
N LYS A 280 -11.80 5.42 6.87
CA LYS A 280 -12.45 6.66 6.48
C LYS A 280 -11.71 7.82 7.13
N LEU A 281 -11.33 8.77 6.29
CA LEU A 281 -10.73 10.05 6.70
C LEU A 281 -11.72 11.16 6.38
N GLY A 282 -12.03 11.98 7.36
CA GLY A 282 -12.99 13.06 7.22
C GLY A 282 -12.63 14.31 8.00
#